data_8164f9239927bb3a94bd749d3b2dde20
#
_entry.id   8164f9239927bb3a94bd749d3b2dde20
#
_cell.length_a   1.000
_cell.length_b   1.000
_cell.length_c   1.000
_cell.angle_alpha   90.00
_cell.angle_beta   90.00
_cell.angle_gamma   90.00
#
_symmetry.space_group_name_H-M   'P 1'
#
loop_
_entity.id
_entity.type
_entity.pdbx_description
1 polymer ?
#
loop_
_entity_poly.entity_id
_entity_poly.type
_entity_poly.pdbx_seq_one_letter_code
_entity_poly.pdbx_strand_id
1 'polypeptide(L)'
;MILNKVTMINKDLKVTVLGAGAMGCLFGGLLAEKGLNVILIDVWKEHVDAINKDGLKMDGHGGDRIIKVKATSDPSSLDKVDAVIVMCKATALEPALNSIKNIIGDKTVFMS
;
A
#
# COMPACT_ATOMS: atom_id res chain seq x y z
N MET A 1 9.56 15.54 9.07
CA MET A 1 9.02 14.18 9.09
C MET A 1 9.36 13.48 7.78
N ILE A 2 9.72 12.21 7.83
CA ILE A 2 10.13 11.43 6.65
C ILE A 2 9.07 11.47 5.55
N LEU A 3 7.80 11.34 5.94
CA LEU A 3 6.69 11.35 5.00
C LEU A 3 6.63 12.63 4.18
N ASN A 4 6.88 13.78 4.81
CA ASN A 4 6.89 15.05 4.11
C ASN A 4 8.06 15.15 3.12
N LYS A 5 9.23 14.62 3.49
CA LYS A 5 10.38 14.60 2.60
C LYS A 5 10.10 13.74 1.36
N VAL A 6 9.52 12.57 1.54
CA VAL A 6 9.16 11.69 0.43
C VAL A 6 8.21 12.40 -0.51
N THR A 7 7.18 13.04 0.02
CA THR A 7 6.18 13.75 -0.77
C THR A 7 6.79 14.92 -1.54
N MET A 8 7.73 15.63 -0.93
CA MET A 8 8.38 16.78 -1.55
C MET A 8 9.38 16.39 -2.62
N ILE A 9 10.07 15.26 -2.44
CA ILE A 9 11.15 14.84 -3.35
C ILE A 9 10.58 14.22 -4.62
N ASN A 10 9.60 13.32 -4.50
CA ASN A 10 9.13 12.59 -5.69
C ASN A 10 7.73 12.02 -5.49
N LYS A 11 6.74 12.66 -6.09
CA LYS A 11 5.35 12.19 -6.06
C LYS A 11 5.11 10.99 -6.97
N ASP A 12 6.06 10.67 -7.85
CA ASP A 12 5.95 9.52 -8.76
C ASP A 12 6.44 8.23 -8.13
N LEU A 13 6.90 8.27 -6.88
CA LEU A 13 7.30 7.08 -6.15
C LEU A 13 6.16 6.07 -6.10
N LYS A 14 6.47 4.84 -6.49
CA LYS A 14 5.54 3.73 -6.41
C LYS A 14 5.72 3.04 -5.08
N VAL A 15 4.67 3.07 -4.27
CA VAL A 15 4.68 2.50 -2.92
C VAL A 15 3.67 1.37 -2.84
N THR A 16 4.11 0.25 -2.31
CA THR A 16 3.24 -0.89 -2.06
C THR A 16 3.09 -1.08 -0.55
N VAL A 17 1.86 -1.23 -0.10
CA VAL A 17 1.57 -1.62 1.28
C VAL A 17 1.19 -3.09 1.27
N LEU A 18 2.00 -3.92 1.90
CA LEU A 18 1.81 -5.36 1.93
C LEU A 18 1.01 -5.73 3.18
N GLY A 19 -0.25 -6.04 2.97
CA GLY A 19 -1.23 -6.26 4.03
C GLY A 19 -2.19 -5.08 4.16
N ALA A 20 -3.47 -5.32 3.89
CA ALA A 20 -4.51 -4.29 3.90
C ALA A 20 -5.43 -4.42 5.11
N GLY A 21 -4.88 -4.74 6.27
CA GLY A 21 -5.60 -4.68 7.53
C GLY A 21 -5.78 -3.22 7.95
N ALA A 22 -6.21 -3.00 9.21
CA ALA A 22 -6.50 -1.65 9.69
C ALA A 22 -5.33 -0.69 9.54
N MET A 23 -4.12 -1.12 9.95
CA MET A 23 -2.93 -0.27 9.86
C MET A 23 -2.46 -0.08 8.43
N GLY A 24 -2.52 -1.13 7.60
CA GLY A 24 -2.15 -1.03 6.20
C GLY A 24 -3.07 -0.08 5.44
N CYS A 25 -4.36 -0.16 5.69
CA CYS A 25 -5.33 0.75 5.10
C CYS A 25 -5.11 2.19 5.57
N LEU A 26 -4.81 2.38 6.85
CA LEU A 26 -4.54 3.70 7.39
C LEU A 26 -3.33 4.33 6.71
N PHE A 27 -2.19 3.64 6.69
CA PHE A 27 -0.98 4.16 6.07
C PHE A 27 -1.14 4.34 4.57
N GLY A 28 -1.69 3.33 3.90
CA GLY A 28 -1.91 3.41 2.45
C GLY A 28 -2.85 4.54 2.07
N GLY A 29 -3.91 4.72 2.85
CA GLY A 29 -4.86 5.81 2.62
C GLY A 29 -4.22 7.18 2.80
N LEU A 30 -3.45 7.36 3.87
CA LEU A 30 -2.78 8.63 4.11
C LEU A 30 -1.76 8.96 3.03
N LEU A 31 -1.00 7.97 2.58
CA LEU A 31 -0.03 8.15 1.50
C LEU A 31 -0.72 8.50 0.18
N ALA A 32 -1.81 7.80 -0.13
CA ALA A 32 -2.58 8.07 -1.34
C ALA A 32 -3.20 9.47 -1.30
N GLU A 33 -3.66 9.90 -0.14
CA GLU A 33 -4.23 11.23 0.06
C GLU A 33 -3.19 12.32 -0.20
N LYS A 34 -1.91 12.03 0.08
CA LYS A 34 -0.80 12.95 -0.20
C LYS A 34 -0.38 12.95 -1.66
N GLY A 35 -1.01 12.15 -2.50
CA GLY A 35 -0.73 12.13 -3.92
C GLY A 35 0.30 11.10 -4.37
N LEU A 36 0.75 10.24 -3.47
CA LEU A 36 1.69 9.17 -3.83
C LEU A 36 0.97 8.04 -4.57
N ASN A 37 1.70 7.36 -5.43
CA ASN A 37 1.18 6.22 -6.18
C ASN A 37 1.25 4.97 -5.31
N VAL A 38 0.14 4.62 -4.66
CA VAL A 38 0.05 3.55 -3.68
C VAL A 38 -0.78 2.39 -4.21
N ILE A 39 -0.31 1.18 -3.98
CA ILE A 39 -1.07 -0.05 -4.19
C ILE A 39 -1.07 -0.85 -2.90
N LEU A 40 -2.26 -1.24 -2.45
CA LEU A 40 -2.41 -2.16 -1.32
C LEU A 40 -2.43 -3.59 -1.85
N ILE A 41 -1.72 -4.48 -1.21
CA ILE A 41 -1.70 -5.90 -1.57
C ILE A 41 -2.22 -6.72 -0.40
N ASP A 42 -3.23 -7.55 -0.65
CA ASP A 42 -3.78 -8.44 0.36
C ASP A 42 -4.34 -9.69 -0.33
N VAL A 43 -4.32 -10.81 0.39
CA VAL A 43 -4.83 -12.07 -0.16
C VAL A 43 -6.36 -12.15 -0.13
N TRP A 44 -7.01 -11.34 0.65
CA TRP A 44 -8.47 -11.33 0.81
C TRP A 44 -9.14 -10.59 -0.35
N LYS A 45 -9.52 -11.34 -1.36
CA LYS A 45 -10.02 -10.79 -2.62
C LYS A 45 -11.27 -9.91 -2.44
N GLU A 46 -12.20 -10.33 -1.60
CA GLU A 46 -13.42 -9.54 -1.37
C GLU A 46 -13.11 -8.16 -0.80
N HIS A 47 -12.16 -8.10 0.12
CA HIS A 47 -11.71 -6.85 0.70
C HIS A 47 -11.03 -5.96 -0.35
N VAL A 48 -10.18 -6.58 -1.17
CA VAL A 48 -9.49 -5.89 -2.28
C VAL A 48 -10.51 -5.31 -3.26
N ASP A 49 -11.49 -6.11 -3.66
CA ASP A 49 -12.53 -5.67 -4.59
C ASP A 49 -13.35 -4.52 -4.02
N ALA A 50 -13.66 -4.57 -2.74
CA ALA A 50 -14.38 -3.49 -2.07
C ALA A 50 -13.58 -2.18 -2.06
N ILE A 51 -12.28 -2.27 -1.80
CA ILE A 51 -11.40 -1.09 -1.82
C ILE A 51 -11.36 -0.46 -3.21
N ASN A 52 -11.23 -1.29 -4.24
CA ASN A 52 -11.17 -0.79 -5.62
C ASN A 52 -12.49 -0.15 -6.05
N LYS A 53 -13.61 -0.68 -5.58
CA LYS A 53 -14.93 -0.20 -5.94
C LYS A 53 -15.32 1.07 -5.18
N ASP A 54 -15.18 1.04 -3.87
CA ASP A 54 -15.73 2.06 -2.96
C ASP A 54 -14.68 3.01 -2.38
N GLY A 55 -13.40 2.68 -2.48
CA GLY A 55 -12.32 3.42 -1.83
C GLY A 55 -12.16 3.02 -0.38
N LEU A 56 -11.25 3.69 0.32
CA LEU A 56 -11.02 3.50 1.75
C LEU A 56 -11.77 4.54 2.54
N LYS A 57 -12.59 4.08 3.47
CA LYS A 57 -13.26 4.97 4.41
C LYS A 57 -12.30 5.31 5.55
N MET A 58 -11.95 6.58 5.66
CA MET A 58 -11.06 7.08 6.71
C MET A 58 -11.89 7.83 7.73
N ASP A 59 -11.85 7.36 8.97
CA ASP A 59 -12.54 7.99 10.08
C ASP A 59 -11.53 8.69 10.98
N GLY A 60 -11.91 9.79 11.60
CA GLY A 60 -11.11 10.45 12.62
C GLY A 60 -10.29 11.61 12.08
N HIS A 61 -8.96 11.50 12.07
CA HIS A 61 -8.06 12.59 11.70
C HIS A 61 -8.48 13.33 10.44
N GLY A 62 -8.87 14.59 10.58
CA GLY A 62 -9.30 15.40 9.46
C GLY A 62 -10.74 15.18 9.02
N GLY A 63 -11.53 14.40 9.77
CA GLY A 63 -12.92 14.11 9.47
C GLY A 63 -13.11 12.85 8.64
N ASP A 64 -14.34 12.40 8.55
CA ASP A 64 -14.68 11.21 7.78
C ASP A 64 -14.59 11.51 6.29
N ARG A 65 -13.95 10.63 5.56
CA ARG A 65 -13.77 10.81 4.10
C ARG A 65 -13.50 9.48 3.43
N ILE A 66 -13.63 9.48 2.11
CA ILE A 66 -13.33 8.30 1.29
C ILE A 66 -12.14 8.63 0.40
N ILE A 67 -11.12 7.80 0.46
CA ILE A 67 -9.90 7.98 -0.33
C ILE A 67 -9.82 6.90 -1.39
N LYS A 68 -9.65 7.31 -2.64
CA LYS A 68 -9.45 6.35 -3.73
C LYS A 68 -8.03 5.84 -3.69
N VAL A 69 -7.89 4.51 -3.66
CA VAL A 69 -6.59 3.85 -3.67
C VAL A 69 -6.74 2.52 -4.41
N LYS A 70 -5.67 2.09 -5.05
CA LYS A 70 -5.67 0.81 -5.76
C LYS A 70 -5.29 -0.32 -4.82
N ALA A 71 -5.91 -1.48 -5.02
CA ALA A 71 -5.58 -2.68 -4.28
C ALA A 71 -5.57 -3.88 -5.22
N THR A 72 -4.80 -4.90 -4.88
CA THR A 72 -4.77 -6.14 -5.64
C THR A 72 -4.53 -7.34 -4.73
N SER A 73 -5.11 -8.48 -5.10
CA SER A 73 -4.80 -9.76 -4.47
C SER A 73 -3.79 -10.56 -5.31
N ASP A 74 -3.46 -10.06 -6.50
CA ASP A 74 -2.51 -10.71 -7.41
C ASP A 74 -1.47 -9.69 -7.89
N PRO A 75 -0.31 -9.62 -7.24
CA PRO A 75 0.74 -8.68 -7.62
C PRO A 75 1.55 -9.09 -8.86
N SER A 76 1.25 -10.23 -9.46
CA SER A 76 2.05 -10.75 -10.57
C SER A 76 2.06 -9.83 -11.81
N SER A 77 1.05 -9.00 -11.96
CA SER A 77 0.92 -8.08 -13.10
C SER A 77 1.51 -6.69 -12.83
N LEU A 78 2.03 -6.46 -11.62
CA LEU A 78 2.56 -5.16 -11.24
C LEU A 78 4.01 -4.99 -11.68
N ASP A 79 4.39 -3.73 -11.92
CA ASP A 79 5.78 -3.36 -12.22
C ASP A 79 6.59 -3.22 -10.93
N LYS A 80 7.91 -3.03 -11.08
CA LYS A 80 8.80 -2.78 -9.94
C LYS A 80 8.34 -1.56 -9.14
N VAL A 81 8.45 -1.65 -7.82
CA VAL A 81 8.09 -0.56 -6.93
C VAL A 81 9.31 0.01 -6.23
N ASP A 82 9.18 1.24 -5.73
CA ASP A 82 10.28 1.94 -5.06
C ASP A 82 10.33 1.63 -3.57
N ALA A 83 9.19 1.36 -2.95
CA ALA A 83 9.13 1.06 -1.53
C ALA A 83 8.04 0.03 -1.24
N VAL A 84 8.31 -0.81 -0.24
CA VAL A 84 7.35 -1.76 0.30
C VAL A 84 7.21 -1.50 1.79
N ILE A 85 5.99 -1.21 2.22
CA ILE A 85 5.67 -1.07 3.63
C ILE A 85 5.00 -2.37 4.07
N VAL A 86 5.64 -3.07 5.00
CA VAL A 86 5.18 -4.38 5.46
C VAL A 86 4.25 -4.21 6.64
N MET A 87 2.99 -4.54 6.44
CA MET A 87 1.93 -4.41 7.45
C MET A 87 1.20 -5.72 7.72
N CYS A 88 1.67 -6.83 7.14
CA CYS A 88 1.07 -8.13 7.38
C CYS A 88 1.56 -8.70 8.71
N LYS A 89 0.80 -9.67 9.23
CA LYS A 89 1.19 -10.38 10.45
C LYS A 89 2.46 -11.19 10.20
N ALA A 90 3.25 -11.38 11.26
CA ALA A 90 4.51 -12.12 11.17
C ALA A 90 4.33 -13.53 10.60
N THR A 91 3.22 -14.19 10.93
CA THR A 91 2.91 -15.53 10.41
C THR A 91 2.63 -15.57 8.92
N ALA A 92 2.25 -14.42 8.33
CA ALA A 92 1.97 -14.30 6.91
C ALA A 92 3.13 -13.68 6.13
N LEU A 93 4.22 -13.31 6.80
CA LEU A 93 5.30 -12.53 6.18
C LEU A 93 5.99 -13.26 5.04
N GLU A 94 6.40 -14.51 5.25
CA GLU A 94 7.16 -15.27 4.25
C GLU A 94 6.35 -15.48 2.96
N PRO A 95 5.13 -16.02 3.01
CA PRO A 95 4.35 -16.16 1.78
C PRO A 95 4.00 -14.81 1.14
N ALA A 96 3.79 -13.77 1.95
CA ALA A 96 3.52 -12.44 1.42
C ALA A 96 4.72 -11.90 0.66
N LEU A 97 5.93 -12.00 1.22
CA LEU A 97 7.14 -11.56 0.53
C LEU A 97 7.39 -12.36 -0.75
N ASN A 98 7.13 -13.67 -0.72
CA ASN A 98 7.26 -14.50 -1.91
C ASN A 98 6.31 -14.07 -3.02
N SER A 99 5.13 -13.60 -2.69
CA SER A 99 4.13 -13.19 -3.68
C SER A 99 4.52 -11.91 -4.43
N ILE A 100 5.42 -11.11 -3.88
CA ILE A 100 5.81 -9.82 -4.45
C ILE A 100 7.21 -9.80 -5.04
N LYS A 101 7.86 -10.95 -5.21
CA LYS A 101 9.23 -11.01 -5.75
C LYS A 101 9.37 -10.30 -7.10
N ASN A 102 8.35 -10.36 -7.93
CA ASN A 102 8.38 -9.75 -9.26
C ASN A 102 8.41 -8.22 -9.24
N ILE A 103 7.98 -7.61 -8.15
CA ILE A 103 7.91 -6.13 -8.04
C ILE A 103 9.09 -5.55 -7.27
N ILE A 104 9.97 -6.39 -6.74
CA ILE A 104 11.16 -5.95 -6.01
C ILE A 104 12.32 -5.79 -6.97
N GLY A 105 12.88 -4.57 -7.03
CA GLY A 105 14.07 -4.27 -7.81
C GLY A 105 15.26 -3.99 -6.90
N ASP A 106 16.41 -3.69 -7.51
CA ASP A 106 17.65 -3.46 -6.77
C ASP A 106 17.58 -2.29 -5.81
N LYS A 107 16.74 -1.31 -6.14
CA LYS A 107 16.61 -0.08 -5.35
C LYS A 107 15.35 -0.02 -4.50
N THR A 108 14.60 -1.12 -4.42
CA THR A 108 13.38 -1.16 -3.61
C THR A 108 13.74 -1.12 -2.13
N VAL A 109 13.13 -0.19 -1.40
CA VAL A 109 13.33 -0.01 0.04
C VAL A 109 12.20 -0.68 0.79
N PHE A 110 12.53 -1.39 1.87
CA PHE A 110 11.54 -2.03 2.74
C PHE A 110 11.42 -1.28 4.04
N MET A 111 10.18 -1.10 4.51
CA MET A 111 9.88 -0.51 5.80
C MET A 111 8.86 -1.38 6.53
N SER A 112 8.96 -1.44 7.85
CA SER A 112 8.00 -2.18 8.66
C SER A 112 7.56 -1.38 9.87
#